data_82c9ec3f7029a57b43338776e63893d7
#
_entry.id   82c9ec3f7029a57b43338776e63893d7
#
_cell.length_a   1.000
_cell.length_b   1.000
_cell.length_c   1.000
_cell.angle_alpha   90.00
_cell.angle_beta   90.00
_cell.angle_gamma   90.00
#
_symmetry.space_group_name_H-M   'P 1'
#
loop_
_entity.id
_entity.type
_entity.pdbx_description
1 polymer ?
#
loop_
_entity_poly.entity_id
_entity_poly.type
_entity_poly.pdbx_seq_one_letter_code
_entity_poly.pdbx_strand_id
1 'polypeptide(L)'
;MTNISSMELGCDVVTEKPITTDERKAQRIIDAQKKTGRHIRVAFNYRYAPHHTKIRELIRDGVIGDVFSVHFEWLLNTVHGADYYRRWHRNKANSGGLLVHKATHHFDLVNFWLGTEPDTVFAFGDLNFYGKQNAEKRGVKDFYYRCHGSEAAKGDHFAIDMDNNPTLKAMYLDAEKDSGYIRDRSVFGDDISIEDTMAVLVRYKNNVMMSYSLNSYLPWEGFNVMINGSKGRIEYHAVERPYINAGGDKKNEGATKTYEIKVYPMIGEPYIVPIKKIEGGHGGGDPVMLEDLFHPGAQEDEFHRAADHVDGIKSILTGVAANKSIASGMPIKVGTLVNF
;
A
#
# COMPACT_ATOMS: atom_id res chain seq x y z
N MET A 1 -19.29 -3.56 -2.73
CA MET A 1 -20.68 -3.52 -3.24
C MET A 1 -21.22 -2.11 -3.36
N THR A 2 -20.85 -1.20 -2.46
CA THR A 2 -21.31 0.20 -2.48
C THR A 2 -21.05 0.92 -3.83
N ASN A 3 -19.86 0.76 -4.44
CA ASN A 3 -19.57 1.39 -5.73
C ASN A 3 -20.53 0.97 -6.84
N ILE A 4 -20.87 -0.33 -6.92
CA ILE A 4 -21.79 -0.86 -7.94
C ILE A 4 -23.20 -0.29 -7.73
N SER A 5 -23.72 -0.34 -6.50
CA SER A 5 -25.05 0.17 -6.19
C SER A 5 -25.17 1.69 -6.46
N SER A 6 -24.10 2.45 -6.15
CA SER A 6 -24.08 3.90 -6.45
C SER A 6 -24.17 4.16 -7.95
N MET A 7 -23.42 3.42 -8.76
CA MET A 7 -23.46 3.55 -10.23
C MET A 7 -24.85 3.15 -10.79
N GLU A 8 -25.44 2.07 -10.28
CA GLU A 8 -26.78 1.63 -10.67
C GLU A 8 -27.89 2.63 -10.32
N LEU A 9 -27.67 3.43 -9.28
CA LEU A 9 -28.53 4.56 -8.90
C LEU A 9 -28.20 5.86 -9.66
N GLY A 10 -27.28 5.83 -10.62
CA GLY A 10 -26.96 6.96 -11.49
C GLY A 10 -25.89 7.91 -10.94
N CYS A 11 -25.18 7.55 -9.87
CA CYS A 11 -24.12 8.39 -9.29
C CYS A 11 -22.75 8.04 -9.88
N ASP A 12 -21.91 9.05 -10.09
CA ASP A 12 -20.47 8.85 -10.19
C ASP A 12 -19.87 8.57 -8.80
N VAL A 13 -18.73 7.93 -8.75
CA VAL A 13 -18.16 7.39 -7.51
C VAL A 13 -16.74 7.92 -7.27
N VAL A 14 -16.48 8.40 -6.08
CA VAL A 14 -15.12 8.53 -5.54
C VAL A 14 -14.94 7.46 -4.48
N THR A 15 -13.90 6.64 -4.59
CA THR A 15 -13.65 5.54 -3.68
C THR A 15 -12.22 5.55 -3.16
N GLU A 16 -12.07 5.15 -1.88
CA GLU A 16 -10.77 4.85 -1.30
C GLU A 16 -10.17 3.57 -1.93
N LYS A 17 -8.85 3.48 -1.81
CA LYS A 17 -8.10 2.26 -2.15
C LYS A 17 -8.15 1.24 -1.00
N PRO A 18 -8.06 -0.06 -1.29
CA PRO A 18 -8.13 -0.65 -2.62
C PRO A 18 -9.55 -0.61 -3.17
N ILE A 19 -9.69 -0.43 -4.47
CA ILE A 19 -11.01 -0.38 -5.12
C ILE A 19 -11.85 -1.64 -4.83
N THR A 20 -11.16 -2.79 -4.68
CA THR A 20 -11.72 -4.09 -4.25
C THR A 20 -10.59 -5.03 -3.82
N THR A 21 -10.92 -6.27 -3.43
CA THR A 21 -9.97 -7.22 -2.82
C THR A 21 -9.68 -8.46 -3.65
N ASP A 22 -10.43 -8.73 -4.72
CA ASP A 22 -10.24 -9.89 -5.59
C ASP A 22 -10.71 -9.64 -7.03
N GLU A 23 -10.29 -10.53 -7.95
CA GLU A 23 -10.58 -10.43 -9.37
C GLU A 23 -12.07 -10.56 -9.71
N ARG A 24 -12.84 -11.34 -8.96
CA ARG A 24 -14.28 -11.50 -9.21
C ARG A 24 -15.05 -10.24 -8.91
N LYS A 25 -14.72 -9.59 -7.80
CA LYS A 25 -15.29 -8.27 -7.46
C LYS A 25 -14.83 -7.21 -8.44
N ALA A 26 -13.57 -7.26 -8.90
CA ALA A 26 -13.04 -6.37 -9.93
C ALA A 26 -13.84 -6.50 -11.23
N GLN A 27 -14.10 -7.73 -11.71
CA GLN A 27 -14.92 -7.95 -12.90
C GLN A 27 -16.33 -7.36 -12.75
N ARG A 28 -16.96 -7.54 -11.60
CA ARG A 28 -18.29 -6.95 -11.35
C ARG A 28 -18.29 -5.42 -11.38
N ILE A 29 -17.20 -4.76 -10.97
CA ILE A 29 -17.07 -3.30 -11.08
C ILE A 29 -16.95 -2.90 -12.54
N ILE A 30 -16.12 -3.61 -13.34
CA ILE A 30 -15.97 -3.38 -14.79
C ILE A 30 -17.34 -3.52 -15.48
N ASP A 31 -18.05 -4.61 -15.21
CA ASP A 31 -19.36 -4.88 -15.83
C ASP A 31 -20.40 -3.82 -15.48
N ALA A 32 -20.42 -3.39 -14.21
CA ALA A 32 -21.32 -2.33 -13.76
C ALA A 32 -20.98 -0.98 -14.37
N GLN A 33 -19.70 -0.65 -14.50
CA GLN A 33 -19.23 0.57 -15.14
C GLN A 33 -19.64 0.60 -16.62
N LYS A 34 -19.38 -0.50 -17.36
CA LYS A 34 -19.82 -0.63 -18.77
C LYS A 34 -21.34 -0.50 -18.94
N LYS A 35 -22.11 -1.11 -18.06
CA LYS A 35 -23.58 -1.08 -18.08
C LYS A 35 -24.14 0.31 -17.80
N THR A 36 -23.54 1.04 -16.87
CA THR A 36 -24.09 2.32 -16.38
C THR A 36 -23.49 3.55 -17.03
N GLY A 37 -22.29 3.44 -17.61
CA GLY A 37 -21.52 4.57 -18.14
C GLY A 37 -21.07 5.57 -17.06
N ARG A 38 -21.18 5.23 -15.77
CA ARG A 38 -20.77 6.11 -14.67
C ARG A 38 -19.25 6.13 -14.47
N HIS A 39 -18.76 7.21 -13.90
CA HIS A 39 -17.34 7.39 -13.64
C HIS A 39 -16.98 6.92 -12.24
N ILE A 40 -15.80 6.34 -12.10
CA ILE A 40 -15.19 5.99 -10.81
C ILE A 40 -13.81 6.66 -10.74
N ARG A 41 -13.58 7.43 -9.68
CA ARG A 41 -12.28 7.96 -9.29
C ARG A 41 -11.75 7.18 -8.09
N VAL A 42 -10.52 6.71 -8.16
CA VAL A 42 -9.84 6.04 -7.05
C VAL A 42 -8.87 7.00 -6.39
N ALA A 43 -8.99 7.16 -5.08
CA ALA A 43 -8.20 8.12 -4.31
C ALA A 43 -6.75 7.66 -4.11
N PHE A 44 -5.97 7.60 -5.20
CA PHE A 44 -4.53 7.32 -5.15
C PHE A 44 -3.73 8.60 -4.86
N ASN A 45 -3.82 9.06 -3.63
CA ASN A 45 -3.16 10.27 -3.15
C ASN A 45 -1.63 10.28 -3.31
N TYR A 46 -0.98 9.11 -3.34
CA TYR A 46 0.46 9.02 -3.57
C TYR A 46 0.89 9.57 -4.94
N ARG A 47 0.07 9.44 -5.99
CA ARG A 47 0.39 10.03 -7.31
C ARG A 47 0.57 11.55 -7.23
N TYR A 48 -0.16 12.21 -6.30
CA TYR A 48 -0.16 13.67 -6.13
C TYR A 48 0.94 14.19 -5.20
N ALA A 49 1.63 13.31 -4.47
CA ALA A 49 2.75 13.72 -3.64
C ALA A 49 3.89 14.26 -4.52
N PRO A 50 4.46 15.45 -4.20
CA PRO A 50 5.43 16.12 -5.07
C PRO A 50 6.63 15.25 -5.49
N HIS A 51 7.14 14.43 -4.57
CA HIS A 51 8.25 13.52 -4.84
C HIS A 51 7.86 12.39 -5.80
N HIS A 52 6.63 11.88 -5.74
CA HIS A 52 6.17 10.84 -6.67
C HIS A 52 5.86 11.42 -8.05
N THR A 53 5.25 12.60 -8.11
CA THR A 53 5.06 13.34 -9.38
C THR A 53 6.43 13.67 -10.01
N LYS A 54 7.43 14.06 -9.21
CA LYS A 54 8.79 14.34 -9.71
C LYS A 54 9.46 13.12 -10.34
N ILE A 55 9.28 11.92 -9.81
CA ILE A 55 9.79 10.68 -10.45
C ILE A 55 9.12 10.47 -11.82
N ARG A 56 7.80 10.67 -11.92
CA ARG A 56 7.06 10.59 -13.18
C ARG A 56 7.60 11.60 -14.20
N GLU A 57 7.85 12.83 -13.77
CA GLU A 57 8.45 13.89 -14.59
C GLU A 57 9.83 13.46 -15.15
N LEU A 58 10.73 13.04 -14.26
CA LEU A 58 12.09 12.61 -14.65
C LEU A 58 12.09 11.46 -15.68
N ILE A 59 11.17 10.50 -15.53
CA ILE A 59 11.04 9.38 -16.47
C ILE A 59 10.46 9.87 -17.80
N ARG A 60 9.37 10.67 -17.77
CA ARG A 60 8.74 11.25 -18.97
C ARG A 60 9.72 12.09 -19.77
N ASP A 61 10.52 12.89 -19.11
CA ASP A 61 11.50 13.79 -19.73
C ASP A 61 12.77 13.03 -20.18
N GLY A 62 12.81 11.70 -20.02
CA GLY A 62 13.88 10.84 -20.51
C GLY A 62 15.23 11.01 -19.82
N VAL A 63 15.23 11.51 -18.58
CA VAL A 63 16.48 11.79 -17.81
C VAL A 63 17.34 10.54 -17.67
N ILE A 64 16.72 9.37 -17.50
CA ILE A 64 17.41 8.08 -17.45
C ILE A 64 17.23 7.24 -18.72
N GLY A 65 16.63 7.80 -19.77
CA GLY A 65 16.30 7.10 -21.02
C GLY A 65 15.20 6.05 -20.85
N ASP A 66 15.28 4.97 -21.63
CA ASP A 66 14.33 3.85 -21.56
C ASP A 66 14.52 3.09 -20.25
N VAL A 67 13.46 2.89 -19.48
CA VAL A 67 13.50 2.14 -18.22
C VAL A 67 13.56 0.65 -18.52
N PHE A 68 14.46 -0.07 -17.84
CA PHE A 68 14.64 -1.52 -17.96
C PHE A 68 14.23 -2.28 -16.70
N SER A 69 14.49 -1.71 -15.50
CA SER A 69 14.12 -2.37 -14.24
C SER A 69 13.79 -1.39 -13.13
N VAL A 70 12.96 -1.87 -12.19
CA VAL A 70 12.60 -1.20 -10.95
C VAL A 70 12.85 -2.15 -9.80
N HIS A 71 13.47 -1.66 -8.73
CA HIS A 71 13.58 -2.34 -7.45
C HIS A 71 12.85 -1.50 -6.41
N PHE A 72 11.86 -2.07 -5.75
CA PHE A 72 11.03 -1.37 -4.78
C PHE A 72 10.98 -2.18 -3.48
N GLU A 73 11.51 -1.63 -2.43
CA GLU A 73 11.44 -2.17 -1.08
C GLU A 73 10.55 -1.30 -0.22
N TRP A 74 9.50 -1.89 0.38
CA TRP A 74 8.68 -1.25 1.39
C TRP A 74 8.99 -1.82 2.77
N LEU A 75 9.35 -0.94 3.70
CA LEU A 75 9.61 -1.26 5.09
C LEU A 75 8.46 -0.73 5.94
N LEU A 76 7.69 -1.63 6.54
CA LEU A 76 6.58 -1.26 7.40
C LEU A 76 6.98 -1.54 8.85
N ASN A 77 6.93 -0.51 9.70
CA ASN A 77 7.38 -0.66 11.08
C ASN A 77 6.41 -1.48 11.94
N THR A 78 6.89 -1.98 13.08
CA THR A 78 6.10 -2.85 13.95
C THR A 78 4.87 -2.17 14.58
N VAL A 79 4.79 -0.84 14.65
CA VAL A 79 3.60 -0.14 15.15
C VAL A 79 2.48 -0.16 14.10
N HIS A 80 2.78 0.30 12.89
CA HIS A 80 1.82 0.30 11.79
C HIS A 80 1.58 -1.12 11.25
N GLY A 81 2.65 -1.91 11.11
CA GLY A 81 2.57 -3.30 10.65
C GLY A 81 1.70 -4.16 11.57
N ALA A 82 1.95 -4.13 12.89
CA ALA A 82 1.15 -4.89 13.85
C ALA A 82 -0.35 -4.62 13.75
N ASP A 83 -0.73 -3.42 13.31
CA ASP A 83 -2.14 -3.04 13.21
C ASP A 83 -2.92 -3.89 12.19
N TYR A 84 -2.28 -4.38 11.15
CA TYR A 84 -2.88 -5.31 10.19
C TYR A 84 -3.19 -6.68 10.81
N TYR A 85 -2.43 -7.09 11.82
CA TYR A 85 -2.58 -8.38 12.51
C TYR A 85 -3.51 -8.30 13.73
N ARG A 86 -3.86 -7.09 14.20
CA ARG A 86 -4.91 -6.87 15.24
C ARG A 86 -6.29 -6.81 14.65
N ARG A 87 -6.44 -6.21 13.47
CA ARG A 87 -7.72 -5.84 12.85
C ARG A 87 -8.26 -6.96 11.96
N TRP A 88 -9.47 -6.74 11.42
CA TRP A 88 -10.10 -7.61 10.42
C TRP A 88 -9.20 -7.91 9.20
N HIS A 89 -8.21 -7.08 8.97
CA HIS A 89 -7.21 -7.25 7.89
C HIS A 89 -6.40 -8.54 8.03
N ARG A 90 -6.26 -9.08 9.25
CA ARG A 90 -5.55 -10.34 9.53
C ARG A 90 -6.07 -11.54 8.76
N ASN A 91 -7.32 -11.45 8.29
CA ASN A 91 -7.95 -12.47 7.45
C ASN A 91 -7.83 -12.09 5.97
N LYS A 92 -7.12 -12.92 5.21
CA LYS A 92 -6.88 -12.68 3.77
C LYS A 92 -8.19 -12.63 2.97
N ALA A 93 -9.21 -13.39 3.32
CA ALA A 93 -10.51 -13.36 2.65
C ALA A 93 -11.20 -12.00 2.76
N ASN A 94 -10.92 -11.25 3.85
CA ASN A 94 -11.49 -9.92 4.05
C ASN A 94 -10.68 -8.83 3.34
N SER A 95 -9.33 -8.89 3.44
CA SER A 95 -8.45 -7.80 3.04
C SER A 95 -7.73 -8.01 1.70
N GLY A 96 -7.64 -9.23 1.21
CA GLY A 96 -6.75 -9.63 0.13
C GLY A 96 -5.27 -9.72 0.55
N GLY A 97 -4.96 -9.56 1.85
CA GLY A 97 -3.59 -9.49 2.36
C GLY A 97 -2.90 -8.17 2.08
N LEU A 98 -1.65 -8.02 2.57
CA LEU A 98 -0.89 -6.77 2.41
C LEU A 98 -0.54 -6.47 0.95
N LEU A 99 -0.37 -7.48 0.11
CA LEU A 99 -0.08 -7.29 -1.33
C LEU A 99 -1.24 -6.64 -2.09
N VAL A 100 -2.49 -6.78 -1.61
CA VAL A 100 -3.66 -6.06 -2.15
C VAL A 100 -3.92 -4.80 -1.35
N HIS A 101 -4.04 -4.89 -0.01
CA HIS A 101 -4.52 -3.79 0.80
C HIS A 101 -3.51 -2.64 0.94
N LYS A 102 -2.22 -2.95 1.18
CA LYS A 102 -1.16 -1.94 1.34
C LYS A 102 -0.41 -1.69 0.04
N ALA A 103 0.06 -2.76 -0.63
CA ALA A 103 0.90 -2.64 -1.81
C ALA A 103 0.17 -2.08 -3.05
N THR A 104 -1.16 -1.97 -3.03
CA THR A 104 -1.92 -1.32 -4.11
C THR A 104 -1.40 0.08 -4.42
N HIS A 105 -1.02 0.88 -3.42
CA HIS A 105 -0.37 2.19 -3.64
C HIS A 105 0.95 2.07 -4.38
N HIS A 106 1.76 1.06 -4.05
CA HIS A 106 3.10 0.88 -4.60
C HIS A 106 3.02 0.37 -6.04
N PHE A 107 2.15 -0.60 -6.30
CA PHE A 107 1.92 -1.12 -7.65
C PHE A 107 1.30 -0.05 -8.55
N ASP A 108 0.39 0.75 -8.01
CA ASP A 108 -0.16 1.90 -8.70
C ASP A 108 0.91 2.93 -9.06
N LEU A 109 1.79 3.28 -8.12
CA LEU A 109 2.89 4.21 -8.40
C LEU A 109 3.80 3.73 -9.52
N VAL A 110 4.18 2.44 -9.51
CA VAL A 110 5.05 1.92 -10.57
C VAL A 110 4.33 1.89 -11.92
N ASN A 111 3.05 1.49 -11.96
CA ASN A 111 2.23 1.57 -13.17
C ASN A 111 2.17 3.01 -13.70
N PHE A 112 1.93 3.98 -12.80
CA PHE A 112 1.88 5.40 -13.10
C PHE A 112 3.23 5.94 -13.61
N TRP A 113 4.34 5.62 -12.94
CA TRP A 113 5.68 6.07 -13.34
C TRP A 113 6.09 5.54 -14.70
N LEU A 114 5.81 4.27 -14.97
CA LEU A 114 6.18 3.59 -16.21
C LEU A 114 5.21 3.84 -17.36
N GLY A 115 3.97 4.29 -17.08
CA GLY A 115 2.92 4.43 -18.07
C GLY A 115 2.54 3.10 -18.74
N THR A 116 2.61 1.99 -17.99
CA THR A 116 2.35 0.63 -18.49
C THR A 116 1.64 -0.21 -17.43
N GLU A 117 1.34 -1.46 -17.73
CA GLU A 117 0.60 -2.36 -16.86
C GLU A 117 1.32 -3.70 -16.67
N PRO A 118 1.10 -4.40 -15.54
CA PRO A 118 1.70 -5.70 -15.27
C PRO A 118 1.18 -6.76 -16.24
N ASP A 119 2.10 -7.61 -16.73
CA ASP A 119 1.80 -8.75 -17.58
C ASP A 119 1.85 -10.07 -16.82
N THR A 120 2.96 -10.35 -16.13
CA THR A 120 3.20 -11.62 -15.42
C THR A 120 3.75 -11.33 -14.04
N VAL A 121 3.23 -12.04 -13.02
CA VAL A 121 3.64 -11.91 -11.62
C VAL A 121 4.05 -13.26 -11.07
N PHE A 122 5.18 -13.31 -10.34
CA PHE A 122 5.61 -14.44 -9.52
C PHE A 122 5.94 -13.95 -8.12
N ALA A 123 5.57 -14.71 -7.08
CA ALA A 123 5.75 -14.27 -5.71
C ALA A 123 5.99 -15.41 -4.73
N PHE A 124 6.77 -15.09 -3.68
CA PHE A 124 6.85 -15.83 -2.43
C PHE A 124 6.33 -14.96 -1.29
N GLY A 125 5.74 -15.59 -0.29
CA GLY A 125 5.29 -14.90 0.92
C GLY A 125 4.97 -15.89 2.02
N ASP A 126 5.23 -15.47 3.27
CA ASP A 126 4.97 -16.29 4.44
C ASP A 126 4.68 -15.42 5.67
N LEU A 127 4.11 -16.03 6.71
CA LEU A 127 3.93 -15.45 8.02
C LEU A 127 5.10 -15.91 8.91
N ASN A 128 6.11 -15.06 9.09
CA ASN A 128 7.35 -15.38 9.78
C ASN A 128 7.52 -14.71 11.14
N PHE A 129 6.94 -13.54 11.31
CA PHE A 129 7.11 -12.75 12.53
C PHE A 129 5.87 -12.80 13.44
N TYR A 130 4.69 -12.44 12.90
CA TYR A 130 3.44 -12.47 13.64
C TYR A 130 2.89 -13.91 13.73
N GLY A 131 1.79 -14.08 14.47
CA GLY A 131 1.20 -15.40 14.72
C GLY A 131 1.84 -16.15 15.88
N LYS A 132 1.05 -17.04 16.48
CA LYS A 132 1.40 -17.76 17.73
C LYS A 132 2.64 -18.64 17.59
N GLN A 133 2.68 -19.47 16.55
CA GLN A 133 3.81 -20.40 16.34
C GLN A 133 5.16 -19.66 16.22
N ASN A 134 5.18 -18.51 15.55
CA ASN A 134 6.39 -17.71 15.39
C ASN A 134 6.79 -17.01 16.69
N ALA A 135 5.82 -16.57 17.49
CA ALA A 135 6.08 -16.03 18.81
C ALA A 135 6.65 -17.09 19.76
N GLU A 136 6.09 -18.30 19.76
CA GLU A 136 6.61 -19.46 20.53
C GLU A 136 8.07 -19.78 20.19
N LYS A 137 8.42 -19.80 18.89
CA LYS A 137 9.81 -19.98 18.43
C LYS A 137 10.77 -18.93 18.97
N ARG A 138 10.28 -17.70 19.24
CA ARG A 138 11.05 -16.59 19.82
C ARG A 138 10.99 -16.56 21.37
N GLY A 139 10.38 -17.57 21.99
CA GLY A 139 10.35 -17.71 23.43
C GLY A 139 9.19 -16.99 24.15
N VAL A 140 8.20 -16.49 23.42
CA VAL A 140 6.98 -15.95 24.03
C VAL A 140 6.18 -17.10 24.63
N LYS A 141 5.76 -16.95 25.89
CA LYS A 141 5.05 -17.99 26.65
C LYS A 141 3.62 -17.58 27.01
N ASP A 142 3.40 -16.30 27.17
CA ASP A 142 2.11 -15.77 27.61
C ASP A 142 1.34 -15.26 26.37
N PHE A 143 0.16 -15.84 26.16
CA PHE A 143 -0.70 -15.50 25.04
C PHE A 143 -2.05 -15.01 25.54
N TYR A 144 -2.63 -14.10 24.79
CA TYR A 144 -3.96 -13.56 25.05
C TYR A 144 -4.75 -13.41 23.75
N TYR A 145 -6.08 -13.44 23.85
CA TYR A 145 -6.96 -13.27 22.71
C TYR A 145 -7.04 -11.80 22.28
N ARG A 146 -7.22 -10.89 23.28
CA ARG A 146 -7.33 -9.43 23.10
C ARG A 146 -6.62 -8.70 24.24
N CYS A 147 -6.30 -7.41 24.02
CA CYS A 147 -5.60 -6.61 25.02
C CYS A 147 -6.51 -6.18 26.18
N HIS A 148 -7.74 -5.72 25.86
CA HIS A 148 -8.69 -5.27 26.88
C HIS A 148 -9.02 -6.38 27.89
N GLY A 149 -8.82 -6.07 29.18
CA GLY A 149 -9.07 -7.01 30.28
C GLY A 149 -8.03 -8.11 30.46
N SER A 150 -6.94 -8.13 29.69
CA SER A 150 -5.91 -9.16 29.76
C SER A 150 -4.70 -8.72 30.60
N GLU A 151 -4.38 -9.46 31.67
CA GLU A 151 -3.14 -9.28 32.44
C GLU A 151 -1.90 -9.64 31.61
N ALA A 152 -1.98 -10.65 30.75
CA ALA A 152 -0.90 -11.08 29.88
C ALA A 152 -0.55 -10.04 28.79
N ALA A 153 -1.45 -9.10 28.51
CA ALA A 153 -1.18 -8.00 27.58
C ALA A 153 -0.37 -6.86 28.22
N LYS A 154 -0.29 -6.83 29.55
CA LYS A 154 0.48 -5.81 30.27
C LYS A 154 1.97 -6.00 30.01
N GLY A 155 2.61 -4.96 29.46
CA GLY A 155 4.02 -5.00 29.09
C GLY A 155 4.31 -5.60 27.70
N ASP A 156 3.32 -6.10 26.98
CA ASP A 156 3.50 -6.47 25.59
C ASP A 156 3.60 -5.20 24.72
N HIS A 157 4.74 -5.04 24.05
CA HIS A 157 5.01 -3.93 23.13
C HIS A 157 3.98 -3.84 21.98
N PHE A 158 3.38 -4.96 21.60
CA PHE A 158 2.38 -5.04 20.53
C PHE A 158 0.95 -4.84 21.03
N ALA A 159 0.71 -4.75 22.33
CA ALA A 159 -0.61 -4.47 22.87
C ALA A 159 -1.08 -3.05 22.51
N ILE A 160 -2.38 -2.90 22.35
CA ILE A 160 -3.01 -1.59 22.16
C ILE A 160 -3.88 -1.28 23.38
N ASP A 161 -3.55 -0.20 24.08
CA ASP A 161 -4.33 0.26 25.21
C ASP A 161 -5.51 1.12 24.72
N MET A 162 -6.68 0.52 24.67
CA MET A 162 -7.93 1.24 24.31
C MET A 162 -8.58 1.87 25.54
N ASP A 163 -8.36 1.34 26.73
CA ASP A 163 -9.01 1.81 27.96
C ASP A 163 -8.56 3.23 28.33
N ASN A 164 -7.27 3.50 28.17
CA ASN A 164 -6.67 4.80 28.49
C ASN A 164 -6.59 5.75 27.27
N ASN A 165 -7.16 5.36 26.12
CA ASN A 165 -7.26 6.22 24.94
C ASN A 165 -8.73 6.58 24.66
N PRO A 166 -9.20 7.80 25.01
CA PRO A 166 -10.60 8.18 24.88
C PRO A 166 -11.15 8.01 23.46
N THR A 167 -10.35 8.32 22.43
CA THR A 167 -10.76 8.19 21.05
C THR A 167 -10.95 6.72 20.65
N LEU A 168 -9.97 5.86 20.95
CA LEU A 168 -10.07 4.43 20.62
C LEU A 168 -11.18 3.76 21.44
N LYS A 169 -11.34 4.16 22.71
CA LYS A 169 -12.42 3.67 23.55
C LYS A 169 -13.79 3.98 22.95
N ALA A 170 -14.07 5.23 22.63
CA ALA A 170 -15.34 5.65 22.08
C ALA A 170 -15.63 5.04 20.69
N MET A 171 -14.61 5.00 19.80
CA MET A 171 -14.77 4.52 18.42
C MET A 171 -14.90 2.99 18.34
N TYR A 172 -14.29 2.24 19.24
CA TYR A 172 -14.19 0.79 19.12
C TYR A 172 -14.73 0.06 20.35
N LEU A 173 -14.18 0.28 21.54
CA LEU A 173 -14.51 -0.49 22.73
C LEU A 173 -15.98 -0.32 23.13
N ASP A 174 -16.45 0.93 23.21
CA ASP A 174 -17.85 1.22 23.57
C ASP A 174 -18.85 0.83 22.45
N ALA A 175 -18.38 0.76 21.19
CA ALA A 175 -19.16 0.38 20.03
C ALA A 175 -19.19 -1.15 19.76
N GLU A 176 -18.44 -1.96 20.52
CA GLU A 176 -18.42 -3.42 20.34
C GLU A 176 -19.80 -4.06 20.52
N LYS A 177 -20.60 -3.55 21.44
CA LYS A 177 -21.98 -4.03 21.71
C LYS A 177 -22.89 -3.91 20.48
N ASP A 178 -22.63 -2.95 19.60
CA ASP A 178 -23.45 -2.67 18.41
C ASP A 178 -22.86 -3.36 17.15
N SER A 179 -21.54 -3.41 17.05
CA SER A 179 -20.82 -3.88 15.84
C SER A 179 -20.31 -5.33 15.94
N GLY A 180 -20.09 -5.83 17.15
CA GLY A 180 -19.39 -7.10 17.40
C GLY A 180 -17.91 -7.09 17.00
N TYR A 181 -17.36 -5.92 16.63
CA TYR A 181 -16.00 -5.82 16.13
C TYR A 181 -14.97 -5.62 17.25
N ILE A 182 -14.04 -6.58 17.37
CA ILE A 182 -12.94 -6.54 18.35
C ILE A 182 -11.69 -5.94 17.65
N ARG A 183 -11.28 -4.74 18.09
CA ARG A 183 -10.21 -3.95 17.48
C ARG A 183 -8.80 -4.35 17.95
N ASP A 184 -8.68 -4.86 19.15
CA ASP A 184 -7.45 -5.05 19.92
C ASP A 184 -7.02 -6.53 20.07
N ARG A 185 -7.20 -7.32 18.98
CA ARG A 185 -6.77 -8.71 18.96
C ARG A 185 -5.25 -8.82 19.13
N SER A 186 -4.79 -9.90 19.74
CA SER A 186 -3.35 -10.20 19.78
C SER A 186 -2.80 -10.40 18.37
N VAL A 187 -1.61 -9.85 18.10
CA VAL A 187 -0.88 -10.09 16.85
C VAL A 187 -0.24 -11.48 16.81
N PHE A 188 -0.26 -12.19 17.93
CA PHE A 188 0.26 -13.56 18.09
C PHE A 188 -0.88 -14.59 18.24
N GLY A 189 -1.99 -14.38 17.54
CA GLY A 189 -3.11 -15.32 17.48
C GLY A 189 -2.91 -16.41 16.42
N ASP A 190 -3.76 -17.45 16.48
CA ASP A 190 -3.74 -18.59 15.55
C ASP A 190 -4.54 -18.34 14.26
N ASP A 191 -5.37 -17.28 14.21
CA ASP A 191 -6.31 -17.00 13.13
C ASP A 191 -5.81 -15.94 12.14
N ILE A 192 -4.51 -15.83 11.97
CA ILE A 192 -3.86 -14.94 11.00
C ILE A 192 -3.60 -15.70 9.72
N SER A 193 -4.12 -15.20 8.59
CA SER A 193 -3.96 -15.82 7.28
C SER A 193 -3.28 -14.94 6.24
N ILE A 194 -2.76 -13.77 6.65
CA ILE A 194 -1.98 -12.87 5.80
C ILE A 194 -0.48 -13.06 6.05
N GLU A 195 0.32 -12.85 5.03
CA GLU A 195 1.78 -12.86 5.09
C GLU A 195 2.31 -11.57 5.75
N ASP A 196 3.50 -11.64 6.33
CA ASP A 196 4.26 -10.50 6.85
C ASP A 196 5.59 -10.28 6.13
N THR A 197 6.03 -11.25 5.37
CA THR A 197 7.27 -11.27 4.59
C THR A 197 6.95 -11.67 3.16
N MET A 198 7.16 -10.76 2.20
CA MET A 198 6.76 -10.99 0.80
C MET A 198 7.81 -10.48 -0.17
N ALA A 199 8.06 -11.26 -1.22
CA ALA A 199 8.88 -10.91 -2.38
C ALA A 199 8.11 -11.19 -3.67
N VAL A 200 8.06 -10.22 -4.57
CA VAL A 200 7.27 -10.26 -5.81
C VAL A 200 8.14 -9.86 -7.00
N LEU A 201 8.06 -10.62 -8.07
CA LEU A 201 8.63 -10.29 -9.37
C LEU A 201 7.49 -9.97 -10.35
N VAL A 202 7.61 -8.85 -11.05
CA VAL A 202 6.63 -8.43 -12.05
C VAL A 202 7.33 -8.18 -13.38
N ARG A 203 6.79 -8.76 -14.47
CA ARG A 203 7.10 -8.32 -15.84
C ARG A 203 5.97 -7.45 -16.32
N TYR A 204 6.31 -6.28 -16.82
CA TYR A 204 5.37 -5.35 -17.43
C TYR A 204 5.20 -5.61 -18.94
N LYS A 205 4.12 -5.09 -19.54
CA LYS A 205 3.85 -5.27 -20.99
C LYS A 205 4.94 -4.69 -21.90
N ASN A 206 5.63 -3.65 -21.46
CA ASN A 206 6.80 -3.06 -22.15
C ASN A 206 8.12 -3.75 -21.83
N ASN A 207 8.09 -4.95 -21.22
CA ASN A 207 9.22 -5.76 -20.80
C ASN A 207 10.06 -5.19 -19.64
N VAL A 208 9.67 -4.09 -19.02
CA VAL A 208 10.29 -3.65 -17.76
C VAL A 208 10.08 -4.74 -16.71
N MET A 209 11.12 -5.00 -15.91
CA MET A 209 11.05 -5.95 -14.79
C MET A 209 11.06 -5.19 -13.46
N MET A 210 10.21 -5.63 -12.52
CA MET A 210 10.23 -5.12 -11.16
C MET A 210 10.48 -6.24 -10.17
N SER A 211 11.38 -6.01 -9.21
CA SER A 211 11.44 -6.73 -7.94
C SER A 211 10.84 -5.85 -6.84
N TYR A 212 9.95 -6.43 -6.08
CA TYR A 212 9.26 -5.76 -4.98
C TYR A 212 9.35 -6.59 -3.70
N SER A 213 9.58 -5.95 -2.56
CA SER A 213 9.49 -6.58 -1.25
C SER A 213 8.67 -5.75 -0.27
N LEU A 214 7.93 -6.44 0.60
CA LEU A 214 7.20 -5.84 1.71
C LEU A 214 7.43 -6.69 2.97
N ASN A 215 7.95 -6.05 4.01
CA ASN A 215 8.13 -6.64 5.33
C ASN A 215 7.42 -5.76 6.38
N SER A 216 6.58 -6.35 7.24
CA SER A 216 5.69 -5.58 8.12
C SER A 216 6.07 -5.60 9.60
N TYR A 217 7.34 -5.91 9.90
CA TYR A 217 7.88 -6.03 11.26
C TYR A 217 9.21 -5.30 11.46
N LEU A 218 9.45 -4.25 10.68
CA LEU A 218 10.74 -3.56 10.67
C LEU A 218 10.83 -2.44 11.71
N PRO A 219 12.04 -1.97 12.05
CA PRO A 219 12.24 -0.97 13.10
C PRO A 219 11.91 0.46 12.65
N TRP A 220 11.82 0.71 11.33
CA TRP A 220 11.47 2.00 10.75
C TRP A 220 10.50 1.83 9.58
N GLU A 221 9.87 2.89 9.14
CA GLU A 221 8.91 2.88 8.04
C GLU A 221 9.34 3.80 6.92
N GLY A 222 9.24 3.29 5.71
CA GLY A 222 9.59 4.00 4.51
C GLY A 222 9.87 3.05 3.36
N PHE A 223 10.55 3.53 2.35
CA PHE A 223 10.84 2.72 1.17
C PHE A 223 12.09 3.17 0.43
N ASN A 224 12.68 2.21 -0.28
CA ASN A 224 13.76 2.40 -1.21
C ASN A 224 13.28 2.02 -2.61
N VAL A 225 13.47 2.90 -3.58
CA VAL A 225 13.15 2.62 -4.98
C VAL A 225 14.35 2.93 -5.85
N MET A 226 14.73 1.98 -6.70
CA MET A 226 15.77 2.15 -7.69
C MET A 226 15.20 1.87 -9.08
N ILE A 227 15.39 2.82 -10.00
CA ILE A 227 14.89 2.73 -11.38
C ILE A 227 16.10 2.83 -12.31
N ASN A 228 16.35 1.77 -13.08
CA ASN A 228 17.46 1.68 -14.00
C ASN A 228 17.00 1.88 -15.44
N GLY A 229 17.66 2.77 -16.14
CA GLY A 229 17.39 3.07 -17.53
C GLY A 229 18.62 3.09 -18.41
N SER A 230 18.43 3.30 -19.72
CA SER A 230 19.48 3.27 -20.73
C SER A 230 20.49 4.42 -20.63
N LYS A 231 20.15 5.52 -19.94
CA LYS A 231 21.00 6.70 -19.77
C LYS A 231 21.36 7.00 -18.32
N GLY A 232 20.91 6.19 -17.37
CA GLY A 232 21.21 6.42 -15.96
C GLY A 232 20.30 5.67 -15.01
N ARG A 233 20.36 6.08 -13.75
CA ARG A 233 19.61 5.48 -12.64
C ARG A 233 19.01 6.57 -11.76
N ILE A 234 17.79 6.34 -11.28
CA ILE A 234 17.17 7.11 -10.20
C ILE A 234 17.21 6.26 -8.93
N GLU A 235 17.66 6.83 -7.83
CA GLU A 235 17.50 6.29 -6.49
C GLU A 235 16.58 7.21 -5.70
N TYR A 236 15.56 6.62 -5.11
CA TYR A 236 14.60 7.33 -4.29
C TYR A 236 14.53 6.68 -2.91
N HIS A 237 14.89 7.45 -1.90
CA HIS A 237 14.85 7.04 -0.50
C HIS A 237 13.82 7.88 0.24
N ALA A 238 12.88 7.21 0.90
CA ALA A 238 11.84 7.86 1.68
C ALA A 238 11.82 7.29 3.10
N VAL A 239 11.97 8.16 4.09
CA VAL A 239 11.81 7.83 5.50
C VAL A 239 10.54 8.51 6.00
N GLU A 240 9.51 7.71 6.32
CA GLU A 240 8.25 8.21 6.85
C GLU A 240 8.22 8.22 8.38
N ARG A 241 8.84 7.20 8.99
CA ARG A 241 9.00 7.07 10.44
C ARG A 241 10.38 6.49 10.75
N PRO A 242 11.35 7.30 11.18
CA PRO A 242 12.76 6.88 11.30
C PRO A 242 13.00 5.88 12.44
N TYR A 243 12.12 5.81 13.43
CA TYR A 243 12.23 4.88 14.57
C TYR A 243 10.87 4.70 15.26
N ILE A 244 10.80 3.70 16.14
CA ILE A 244 9.65 3.46 17.01
C ILE A 244 9.97 4.05 18.38
N ASN A 245 9.15 4.98 18.83
CA ASN A 245 9.29 5.63 20.14
C ASN A 245 8.45 4.91 21.21
N ALA A 246 8.87 3.69 21.59
CA ALA A 246 8.18 2.91 22.60
C ALA A 246 8.27 3.60 23.97
N GLY A 247 7.15 4.16 24.43
CA GLY A 247 7.04 4.85 25.73
C GLY A 247 7.34 6.35 25.70
N GLY A 248 7.62 6.93 24.53
CA GLY A 248 7.78 8.37 24.34
C GLY A 248 6.55 9.07 23.73
N ASP A 249 6.67 10.37 23.50
CA ASP A 249 5.61 11.15 22.85
C ASP A 249 5.48 10.71 21.36
N LYS A 250 4.32 10.15 21.00
CA LYS A 250 4.00 9.71 19.63
C LYS A 250 4.06 10.83 18.59
N LYS A 251 3.98 12.10 19.02
CA LYS A 251 4.18 13.25 18.13
C LYS A 251 5.58 13.31 17.53
N ASN A 252 6.56 12.71 18.17
CA ASN A 252 7.94 12.67 17.72
C ASN A 252 8.20 11.48 16.77
N GLU A 253 7.33 10.49 16.73
CA GLU A 253 7.41 9.42 15.74
C GLU A 253 7.15 9.98 14.35
N GLY A 254 8.10 9.87 13.45
CA GLY A 254 7.99 10.41 12.10
C GLY A 254 8.22 11.92 11.98
N ALA A 255 8.72 12.57 13.02
CA ALA A 255 9.04 14.00 12.99
C ALA A 255 10.12 14.36 11.95
N THR A 256 10.98 13.43 11.59
CA THR A 256 12.05 13.59 10.59
C THR A 256 11.74 12.85 9.29
N LYS A 257 10.62 13.18 8.66
CA LYS A 257 10.34 12.68 7.31
C LYS A 257 11.35 13.23 6.32
N THR A 258 12.01 12.33 5.59
CA THR A 258 12.98 12.68 4.55
C THR A 258 12.59 12.03 3.25
N TYR A 259 12.64 12.80 2.17
CA TYR A 259 12.46 12.30 0.81
C TYR A 259 13.65 12.80 -0.01
N GLU A 260 14.43 11.88 -0.56
CA GLU A 260 15.56 12.20 -1.41
C GLU A 260 15.46 11.46 -2.73
N ILE A 261 15.54 12.18 -3.82
CA ILE A 261 15.66 11.63 -5.17
C ILE A 261 17.07 11.98 -5.67
N LYS A 262 17.85 10.98 -6.03
CA LYS A 262 19.17 11.14 -6.60
C LYS A 262 19.22 10.52 -7.98
N VAL A 263 19.78 11.26 -8.93
CA VAL A 263 19.98 10.79 -10.31
C VAL A 263 21.47 10.51 -10.50
N TYR A 264 21.74 9.35 -11.06
CA TYR A 264 23.07 8.91 -11.50
C TYR A 264 23.04 8.82 -13.04
N PRO A 265 23.53 9.84 -13.76
CA PRO A 265 23.66 9.74 -15.21
C PRO A 265 24.65 8.62 -15.58
N MET A 266 24.49 8.02 -16.77
CA MET A 266 25.48 7.06 -17.28
C MET A 266 26.86 7.69 -17.43
N ILE A 267 26.91 8.98 -17.75
CA ILE A 267 28.12 9.77 -17.89
C ILE A 267 27.87 11.12 -17.19
N GLY A 268 28.75 11.49 -16.26
CA GLY A 268 28.64 12.73 -15.49
C GLY A 268 28.50 12.49 -13.99
N GLU A 269 28.41 13.57 -13.22
CA GLU A 269 28.31 13.51 -11.77
C GLU A 269 26.87 13.24 -11.31
N PRO A 270 26.66 12.45 -10.26
CA PRO A 270 25.37 12.29 -9.63
C PRO A 270 24.89 13.61 -9.01
N TYR A 271 23.56 13.81 -9.00
CA TYR A 271 22.96 14.99 -8.40
C TYR A 271 21.67 14.68 -7.66
N ILE A 272 21.37 15.48 -6.63
CA ILE A 272 20.11 15.41 -5.87
C ILE A 272 19.08 16.29 -6.58
N VAL A 273 17.89 15.75 -6.78
CA VAL A 273 16.77 16.44 -7.41
C VAL A 273 16.02 17.28 -6.37
N PRO A 274 15.84 18.58 -6.57
CA PRO A 274 15.06 19.40 -5.66
C PRO A 274 13.57 18.98 -5.69
N ILE A 275 12.98 18.82 -4.51
CA ILE A 275 11.58 18.43 -4.33
C ILE A 275 10.85 19.60 -3.66
N LYS A 276 9.73 20.03 -4.24
CA LYS A 276 8.84 21.01 -3.60
C LYS A 276 8.23 20.37 -2.35
N LYS A 277 8.37 21.01 -1.20
CA LYS A 277 7.71 20.56 0.03
C LYS A 277 6.27 21.08 0.03
N ILE A 278 5.32 20.18 0.27
CA ILE A 278 3.91 20.48 0.53
C ILE A 278 3.57 19.81 1.87
N GLU A 279 2.98 20.58 2.77
CA GLU A 279 2.50 20.05 4.04
C GLU A 279 1.17 19.32 3.85
N GLY A 280 0.96 18.24 4.60
CA GLY A 280 -0.27 17.45 4.57
C GLY A 280 -0.02 15.95 4.64
N GLY A 281 -1.10 15.19 4.65
CA GLY A 281 -1.06 13.73 4.63
C GLY A 281 -0.42 13.17 3.37
N HIS A 282 0.09 11.95 3.45
CA HIS A 282 0.71 11.20 2.34
C HIS A 282 1.79 12.00 1.58
N GLY A 283 2.70 12.65 2.34
CA GLY A 283 3.80 13.43 1.76
C GLY A 283 3.36 14.69 1.03
N GLY A 284 2.19 15.26 1.39
CA GLY A 284 1.60 16.43 0.76
C GLY A 284 0.68 16.10 -0.42
N GLY A 285 0.39 14.84 -0.68
CA GLY A 285 -0.49 14.42 -1.77
C GLY A 285 -1.97 14.66 -1.52
N ASP A 286 -2.43 14.55 -0.25
CA ASP A 286 -3.85 14.69 0.09
C ASP A 286 -4.45 16.04 -0.32
N PRO A 287 -3.88 17.19 0.05
CA PRO A 287 -4.47 18.48 -0.34
C PRO A 287 -4.49 18.67 -1.85
N VAL A 288 -3.46 18.22 -2.59
CA VAL A 288 -3.40 18.35 -4.05
C VAL A 288 -4.46 17.48 -4.73
N MET A 289 -4.65 16.23 -4.22
CA MET A 289 -5.69 15.34 -4.73
C MET A 289 -7.10 15.87 -4.45
N LEU A 290 -7.35 16.42 -3.26
CA LEU A 290 -8.65 16.99 -2.92
C LEU A 290 -8.99 18.19 -3.80
N GLU A 291 -8.00 19.03 -4.12
CA GLU A 291 -8.17 20.14 -5.07
C GLU A 291 -8.58 19.63 -6.46
N ASP A 292 -7.90 18.59 -6.99
CA ASP A 292 -8.24 17.99 -8.29
C ASP A 292 -9.64 17.33 -8.29
N LEU A 293 -10.04 16.72 -7.17
CA LEU A 293 -11.33 16.05 -7.05
C LEU A 293 -12.51 17.02 -6.97
N PHE A 294 -12.36 18.12 -6.21
CA PHE A 294 -13.49 19.04 -5.91
C PHE A 294 -13.50 20.32 -6.75
N HIS A 295 -12.38 20.64 -7.42
CA HIS A 295 -12.26 21.73 -8.37
C HIS A 295 -11.76 21.25 -9.74
N PRO A 296 -12.48 20.31 -10.39
CA PRO A 296 -12.03 19.72 -11.64
C PRO A 296 -11.92 20.77 -12.75
N GLY A 297 -10.80 20.75 -13.47
CA GLY A 297 -10.55 21.67 -14.57
C GLY A 297 -9.93 23.01 -14.17
N ALA A 298 -9.61 23.23 -12.88
CA ALA A 298 -8.89 24.42 -12.45
C ALA A 298 -7.47 24.49 -13.03
N GLN A 299 -6.84 23.34 -13.28
CA GLN A 299 -5.56 23.21 -13.98
C GLN A 299 -5.55 21.93 -14.80
N GLU A 300 -4.87 21.94 -15.95
CA GLU A 300 -4.60 20.73 -16.73
C GLU A 300 -3.61 19.85 -15.96
N ASP A 301 -3.96 18.58 -15.74
CA ASP A 301 -3.07 17.60 -15.10
C ASP A 301 -2.18 16.93 -16.15
N GLU A 302 -1.07 17.57 -16.48
CA GLU A 302 -0.09 17.10 -17.47
C GLU A 302 0.51 15.71 -17.14
N PHE A 303 0.38 15.24 -15.90
CA PHE A 303 0.88 13.95 -15.45
C PHE A 303 -0.19 12.86 -15.44
N HIS A 304 -1.47 13.20 -15.68
CA HIS A 304 -2.59 12.27 -15.60
C HIS A 304 -2.64 11.51 -14.27
N ARG A 305 -2.55 12.23 -13.14
CA ARG A 305 -2.57 11.67 -11.78
C ARG A 305 -3.93 11.12 -11.39
N ALA A 306 -4.96 11.64 -12.01
CA ALA A 306 -6.34 11.24 -11.78
C ALA A 306 -6.56 9.77 -12.16
N ALA A 307 -6.69 8.90 -11.17
CA ALA A 307 -6.88 7.47 -11.37
C ALA A 307 -8.35 7.10 -11.52
N ASP A 308 -8.67 6.26 -12.48
CA ASP A 308 -9.99 5.69 -12.69
C ASP A 308 -10.09 4.24 -12.15
N HIS A 309 -11.21 3.57 -12.47
CA HIS A 309 -11.43 2.18 -12.08
C HIS A 309 -10.45 1.21 -12.76
N VAL A 310 -9.98 1.52 -13.98
CA VAL A 310 -9.01 0.68 -14.70
C VAL A 310 -7.67 0.70 -13.97
N ASP A 311 -7.20 1.88 -13.58
CA ASP A 311 -5.98 2.05 -12.77
C ASP A 311 -6.09 1.32 -11.44
N GLY A 312 -7.22 1.54 -10.73
CA GLY A 312 -7.50 0.88 -9.45
C GLY A 312 -7.50 -0.64 -9.55
N ILE A 313 -8.09 -1.18 -10.61
CA ILE A 313 -8.14 -2.62 -10.85
C ILE A 313 -6.76 -3.15 -11.21
N LYS A 314 -6.03 -2.53 -12.15
CA LYS A 314 -4.66 -2.95 -12.51
C LYS A 314 -3.72 -3.00 -11.32
N SER A 315 -3.84 -2.05 -10.39
CA SER A 315 -3.00 -2.04 -9.20
C SER A 315 -3.29 -3.22 -8.26
N ILE A 316 -4.58 -3.52 -7.98
CA ILE A 316 -4.93 -4.67 -7.14
C ILE A 316 -4.63 -6.01 -7.81
N LEU A 317 -4.76 -6.10 -9.15
CA LEU A 317 -4.51 -7.35 -9.87
C LEU A 317 -3.06 -7.81 -9.76
N THR A 318 -2.10 -6.91 -9.58
CA THR A 318 -0.71 -7.29 -9.25
C THR A 318 -0.67 -8.04 -7.91
N GLY A 319 -1.31 -7.53 -6.88
CA GLY A 319 -1.39 -8.19 -5.57
C GLY A 319 -2.20 -9.49 -5.60
N VAL A 320 -3.31 -9.52 -6.35
CA VAL A 320 -4.12 -10.74 -6.53
C VAL A 320 -3.32 -11.82 -7.26
N ALA A 321 -2.61 -11.47 -8.33
CA ALA A 321 -1.73 -12.39 -9.05
C ALA A 321 -0.61 -12.91 -8.15
N ALA A 322 -0.01 -12.05 -7.34
CA ALA A 322 1.00 -12.44 -6.36
C ALA A 322 0.46 -13.44 -5.33
N ASN A 323 -0.73 -13.19 -4.77
CA ASN A 323 -1.39 -14.14 -3.85
C ASN A 323 -1.66 -15.50 -4.50
N LYS A 324 -2.11 -15.51 -5.76
CA LYS A 324 -2.30 -16.75 -6.53
C LYS A 324 -0.98 -17.46 -6.81
N SER A 325 0.08 -16.70 -7.08
CA SER A 325 1.43 -17.26 -7.28
C SER A 325 1.97 -17.90 -6.00
N ILE A 326 1.83 -17.23 -4.85
CA ILE A 326 2.21 -17.80 -3.54
C ILE A 326 1.47 -19.13 -3.31
N ALA A 327 0.16 -19.18 -3.59
CA ALA A 327 -0.64 -20.38 -3.35
C ALA A 327 -0.34 -21.54 -4.32
N SER A 328 0.04 -21.23 -5.56
CA SER A 328 0.23 -22.23 -6.63
C SER A 328 1.70 -22.60 -6.88
N GLY A 329 2.65 -21.75 -6.45
CA GLY A 329 4.07 -21.84 -6.83
C GLY A 329 4.35 -21.52 -8.29
N MET A 330 3.40 -20.93 -9.03
CA MET A 330 3.48 -20.69 -10.47
C MET A 330 3.38 -19.21 -10.82
N PRO A 331 4.01 -18.75 -11.91
CA PRO A 331 3.77 -17.42 -12.45
C PRO A 331 2.32 -17.25 -12.93
N ILE A 332 1.74 -16.07 -12.70
CA ILE A 332 0.35 -15.75 -13.06
C ILE A 332 0.33 -14.64 -14.12
N LYS A 333 -0.39 -14.88 -15.21
CA LYS A 333 -0.69 -13.87 -16.24
C LYS A 333 -1.82 -12.97 -15.76
N VAL A 334 -1.54 -11.67 -15.57
CA VAL A 334 -2.51 -10.71 -15.04
C VAL A 334 -3.73 -10.55 -15.93
N GLY A 335 -3.51 -10.52 -17.26
CA GLY A 335 -4.58 -10.39 -18.25
C GLY A 335 -5.59 -11.54 -18.29
N THR A 336 -5.34 -12.66 -17.57
CA THR A 336 -6.32 -13.76 -17.46
C THR A 336 -7.28 -13.62 -16.28
N LEU A 337 -7.09 -12.60 -15.45
CA LEU A 337 -7.85 -12.45 -14.20
C LEU A 337 -9.17 -11.70 -14.40
N VAL A 338 -9.22 -10.76 -15.32
CA VAL A 338 -10.41 -9.97 -15.68
C VAL A 338 -10.45 -9.65 -17.18
N ASN A 339 -11.64 -9.27 -17.66
CA ASN A 339 -11.90 -8.80 -19.03
C ASN A 339 -12.33 -7.32 -18.97
N PHE A 340 -11.43 -6.42 -19.40
CA PHE A 340 -11.74 -4.99 -19.49
C PHE A 340 -12.67 -4.66 -20.66
#